data_77faeb35fca2989a0d13c0715dda8c31
#
_entry.id   77faeb35fca2989a0d13c0715dda8c31
#
_cell.length_a   1.000
_cell.length_b   1.000
_cell.length_c   1.000
_cell.angle_alpha   90.00
_cell.angle_beta   90.00
_cell.angle_gamma   90.00
#
_symmetry.space_group_name_H-M   'P 1'
#
loop_
_entity.id
_entity.type
_entity.pdbx_description
1 polymer ?
#
loop_
_entity_poly.entity_id
_entity_poly.type
_entity_poly.pdbx_seq_one_letter_code
_entity_poly.pdbx_strand_id
1 'polypeptide(L)'
;MTQEPRQIPLLMRSEDLATWDNWLSRPETATLEQLLRGQVLEHSAYVWGREGMGKSHILQACCDAEGPDARYIPLRDLVDFAPEQVLADAEIARLIAIDDIDCVESRAGWQEALFALFNASRETGAQLLVTADNAPQQLLEALPDLRSRLSSLPVFQMPRFTEDHIAALLALRGVEAGIELSEDVARYCSLRLPRHPRAVVSFINQLDQLSLAQRRAVTIPFVRESGLLRQAEG
;
A
#
# COMPACT_ATOMS: atom_id res chain seq x y z
N MET A 1 28.77 -27.44 -0.57
CA MET A 1 28.77 -25.98 -0.31
C MET A 1 27.49 -25.65 0.36
N THR A 2 27.52 -25.55 1.68
CA THR A 2 26.37 -25.16 2.51
C THR A 2 26.10 -23.67 2.28
N GLN A 3 24.99 -23.34 1.60
CA GLN A 3 24.51 -21.95 1.58
C GLN A 3 24.13 -21.58 3.02
N GLU A 4 24.78 -20.53 3.54
CA GLU A 4 24.35 -19.94 4.80
C GLU A 4 22.86 -19.50 4.66
N PRO A 5 22.05 -19.71 5.69
CA PRO A 5 20.65 -19.27 5.66
C PRO A 5 20.63 -17.74 5.49
N ARG A 6 20.14 -17.27 4.34
CA ARG A 6 19.87 -15.84 4.11
C ARG A 6 18.83 -15.40 5.13
N GLN A 7 19.22 -14.55 6.03
CA GLN A 7 18.32 -13.94 7.00
C GLN A 7 17.29 -13.10 6.25
N ILE A 8 15.99 -13.38 6.48
CA ILE A 8 14.90 -12.57 5.95
C ILE A 8 15.05 -11.17 6.55
N PRO A 9 15.19 -10.11 5.75
CA PRO A 9 15.34 -8.77 6.28
C PRO A 9 14.09 -8.41 7.08
N LEU A 10 14.30 -7.92 8.31
CA LEU A 10 13.22 -7.31 9.08
C LEU A 10 12.87 -6.00 8.38
N LEU A 11 11.78 -5.98 7.61
CA LEU A 11 11.33 -4.82 6.85
C LEU A 11 10.74 -3.77 7.79
N MET A 12 11.58 -3.21 8.67
CA MET A 12 11.24 -2.01 9.43
C MET A 12 11.57 -0.78 8.57
N ARG A 13 10.62 -0.31 7.79
CA ARG A 13 10.66 1.06 7.25
C ARG A 13 10.05 2.00 8.29
N SER A 14 10.90 2.71 9.02
CA SER A 14 10.50 3.60 10.11
C SER A 14 10.11 5.02 9.67
N GLU A 15 10.03 5.34 8.37
CA GLU A 15 9.89 6.74 7.97
C GLU A 15 8.51 7.17 7.45
N ASP A 16 7.60 6.22 7.13
CA ASP A 16 6.20 6.55 6.78
C ASP A 16 5.32 5.33 7.10
N LEU A 17 5.06 5.09 8.38
CA LEU A 17 4.08 4.07 8.77
C LEU A 17 2.74 4.41 8.13
N ALA A 18 2.32 3.57 7.20
CA ALA A 18 1.00 3.67 6.60
C ALA A 18 -0.04 3.23 7.63
N THR A 19 -0.84 4.18 8.08
CA THR A 19 -1.88 4.00 9.08
C THR A 19 -3.21 4.51 8.55
N TRP A 20 -4.29 4.23 9.25
CA TRP A 20 -5.58 4.81 8.93
C TRP A 20 -5.64 6.33 9.16
N ASP A 21 -4.80 6.89 10.03
CA ASP A 21 -4.78 8.32 10.32
C ASP A 21 -4.23 9.12 9.14
N ASN A 22 -3.31 8.51 8.39
CA ASN A 22 -2.72 9.12 7.19
C ASN A 22 -3.27 8.57 5.86
N TRP A 23 -4.36 7.82 5.93
CA TRP A 23 -5.13 7.39 4.77
C TRP A 23 -6.06 8.51 4.27
N LEU A 24 -5.98 8.84 2.99
CA LEU A 24 -6.95 9.74 2.36
C LEU A 24 -8.22 8.97 2.01
N SER A 25 -9.27 9.12 2.83
CA SER A 25 -10.59 8.58 2.53
C SER A 25 -11.22 9.29 1.32
N ARG A 26 -11.80 8.51 0.42
CA ARG A 26 -12.44 8.99 -0.81
C ARG A 26 -13.79 8.30 -0.98
N PRO A 27 -14.78 8.97 -1.60
CA PRO A 27 -16.09 8.35 -1.84
C PRO A 27 -15.99 7.00 -2.57
N GLU A 28 -15.06 6.88 -3.52
CA GLU A 28 -14.86 5.69 -4.33
C GLU A 28 -14.23 4.51 -3.54
N THR A 29 -13.57 4.78 -2.42
CA THR A 29 -13.00 3.76 -1.54
C THR A 29 -13.86 3.47 -0.30
N ALA A 30 -14.97 4.18 -0.12
CA ALA A 30 -15.80 4.11 1.09
C ALA A 30 -16.28 2.69 1.41
N THR A 31 -16.73 1.92 0.41
CA THR A 31 -17.18 0.54 0.61
C THR A 31 -16.04 -0.37 1.06
N LEU A 32 -14.85 -0.23 0.46
CA LEU A 32 -13.66 -0.98 0.86
C LEU A 32 -13.23 -0.58 2.28
N GLU A 33 -13.20 0.72 2.58
CA GLU A 33 -12.85 1.23 3.91
C GLU A 33 -13.83 0.72 4.98
N GLN A 34 -15.12 0.74 4.70
CA GLN A 34 -16.13 0.20 5.61
C GLN A 34 -15.92 -1.28 5.89
N LEU A 35 -15.55 -2.08 4.88
CA LEU A 35 -15.22 -3.49 5.03
C LEU A 35 -13.98 -3.69 5.92
N LEU A 36 -12.94 -2.86 5.73
CA LEU A 36 -11.63 -3.06 6.33
C LEU A 36 -11.44 -2.39 7.70
N ARG A 37 -12.24 -1.34 8.00
CA ARG A 37 -12.19 -0.62 9.30
C ARG A 37 -13.13 -1.18 10.35
N GLY A 38 -13.87 -2.26 10.08
CA GLY A 38 -14.73 -2.91 11.07
C GLY A 38 -13.92 -3.33 12.30
N GLN A 39 -14.54 -3.31 13.49
CA GLN A 39 -13.88 -3.68 14.76
C GLN A 39 -13.37 -5.13 14.80
N VAL A 40 -13.82 -5.95 13.88
CA VAL A 40 -13.29 -7.26 13.54
C VAL A 40 -13.23 -7.28 12.02
N LEU A 41 -12.04 -7.46 11.45
CA LEU A 41 -11.92 -7.76 10.03
C LEU A 41 -12.68 -9.06 9.78
N GLU A 42 -13.95 -8.96 9.38
CA GLU A 42 -14.81 -10.14 9.18
C GLU A 42 -14.63 -10.76 7.80
N HIS A 43 -13.92 -10.07 6.90
CA HIS A 43 -13.92 -10.46 5.49
C HIS A 43 -12.54 -10.34 4.85
N SER A 44 -12.15 -11.43 4.21
CA SER A 44 -11.04 -11.40 3.25
C SER A 44 -11.41 -10.56 2.03
N ALA A 45 -10.41 -9.94 1.38
CA ALA A 45 -10.65 -9.12 0.19
C ALA A 45 -9.46 -9.18 -0.79
N TYR A 46 -9.77 -8.99 -2.06
CA TYR A 46 -8.80 -8.80 -3.13
C TYR A 46 -8.88 -7.37 -3.64
N VAL A 47 -7.78 -6.62 -3.54
CA VAL A 47 -7.71 -5.21 -3.91
C VAL A 47 -6.73 -5.05 -5.08
N TRP A 48 -7.19 -4.52 -6.20
CA TRP A 48 -6.36 -4.38 -7.37
C TRP A 48 -6.36 -2.96 -7.93
N GLY A 49 -5.32 -2.63 -8.66
CA GLY A 49 -5.18 -1.33 -9.31
C GLY A 49 -3.74 -1.03 -9.62
N ARG A 50 -3.51 -0.01 -10.44
CA ARG A 50 -2.16 0.36 -10.87
C ARG A 50 -1.25 0.69 -9.69
N GLU A 51 0.04 0.59 -9.92
CA GLU A 51 1.05 1.02 -8.95
C GLU A 51 0.75 2.44 -8.45
N GLY A 52 1.01 2.66 -7.15
CA GLY A 52 0.84 3.96 -6.51
C GLY A 52 -0.60 4.35 -6.17
N MET A 53 -1.59 3.49 -6.35
CA MET A 53 -2.99 3.81 -5.99
C MET A 53 -3.32 3.61 -4.51
N GLY A 54 -2.34 3.26 -3.67
CA GLY A 54 -2.51 3.11 -2.22
C GLY A 54 -2.79 1.67 -1.77
N LYS A 55 -2.57 0.65 -2.62
CA LYS A 55 -2.75 -0.77 -2.27
C LYS A 55 -1.96 -1.19 -1.04
N SER A 56 -0.63 -1.01 -1.10
CA SER A 56 0.26 -1.35 0.04
C SER A 56 -0.07 -0.54 1.29
N HIS A 57 -0.46 0.74 1.13
CA HIS A 57 -0.87 1.59 2.24
C HIS A 57 -2.07 1.00 2.99
N ILE A 58 -3.12 0.61 2.27
CA ILE A 58 -4.32 0.08 2.92
C ILE A 58 -4.05 -1.26 3.63
N LEU A 59 -3.19 -2.13 3.06
CA LEU A 59 -2.78 -3.36 3.71
C LEU A 59 -2.01 -3.08 5.00
N GLN A 60 -1.04 -2.18 4.94
CA GLN A 60 -0.23 -1.80 6.11
C GLN A 60 -1.08 -1.13 7.19
N ALA A 61 -2.03 -0.26 6.82
CA ALA A 61 -2.96 0.35 7.76
C ALA A 61 -3.86 -0.68 8.46
N CYS A 62 -4.29 -1.72 7.76
CA CYS A 62 -5.01 -2.84 8.36
C CYS A 62 -4.11 -3.63 9.33
N CYS A 63 -2.85 -3.89 8.94
CA CYS A 63 -1.90 -4.59 9.81
C CYS A 63 -1.56 -3.77 11.06
N ASP A 64 -1.38 -2.45 10.93
CA ASP A 64 -1.15 -1.55 12.05
C ASP A 64 -2.33 -1.58 13.04
N ALA A 65 -3.56 -1.53 12.53
CA ALA A 65 -4.76 -1.59 13.33
C ALA A 65 -4.98 -2.93 14.04
N GLU A 66 -4.61 -4.06 13.41
CA GLU A 66 -4.69 -5.41 14.00
C GLU A 66 -3.54 -5.69 14.97
N GLY A 67 -2.41 -5.00 14.80
CA GLY A 67 -1.24 -5.10 15.68
C GLY A 67 -0.49 -6.43 15.52
N PRO A 68 -0.08 -7.09 16.63
CA PRO A 68 0.79 -8.26 16.58
C PRO A 68 0.15 -9.51 15.95
N ASP A 69 -1.17 -9.52 15.82
CA ASP A 69 -1.91 -10.63 15.22
C ASP A 69 -2.02 -10.50 13.68
N ALA A 70 -1.38 -9.49 13.10
CA ALA A 70 -1.27 -9.32 11.66
C ALA A 70 0.08 -9.77 11.11
N ARG A 71 0.06 -10.31 9.89
CA ARG A 71 1.27 -10.63 9.12
C ARG A 71 1.24 -9.97 7.75
N TYR A 72 2.16 -9.02 7.55
CA TYR A 72 2.36 -8.35 6.26
C TYR A 72 3.44 -9.07 5.45
N ILE A 73 3.11 -9.45 4.22
CA ILE A 73 3.96 -10.24 3.30
C ILE A 73 4.11 -9.47 1.98
N PRO A 74 5.12 -8.60 1.83
CA PRO A 74 5.42 -7.90 0.58
C PRO A 74 6.12 -8.85 -0.39
N LEU A 75 5.37 -9.52 -1.26
CA LEU A 75 5.92 -10.56 -2.15
C LEU A 75 6.98 -10.01 -3.09
N ARG A 76 6.86 -8.77 -3.56
CA ARG A 76 7.87 -8.13 -4.41
C ARG A 76 9.28 -8.14 -3.82
N ASP A 77 9.37 -7.98 -2.49
CA ASP A 77 10.65 -7.96 -1.77
C ASP A 77 11.10 -9.36 -1.35
N LEU A 78 10.18 -10.33 -1.31
CA LEU A 78 10.40 -11.66 -0.74
C LEU A 78 10.41 -12.78 -1.78
N VAL A 79 10.10 -12.49 -3.02
CA VAL A 79 9.89 -13.48 -4.10
C VAL A 79 11.13 -14.34 -4.42
N ASP A 80 12.33 -13.91 -4.05
CA ASP A 80 13.57 -14.65 -4.25
C ASP A 80 13.94 -15.57 -3.06
N PHE A 81 13.14 -15.57 -2.00
CA PHE A 81 13.26 -16.50 -0.87
C PHE A 81 12.38 -17.74 -1.11
N ALA A 82 12.66 -18.80 -0.37
CA ALA A 82 11.84 -20.00 -0.42
C ALA A 82 10.44 -19.71 0.17
N PRO A 83 9.35 -20.01 -0.54
CA PRO A 83 8.00 -19.70 -0.09
C PRO A 83 7.66 -20.35 1.26
N GLU A 84 8.17 -21.56 1.54
CA GLU A 84 7.93 -22.28 2.79
C GLU A 84 8.54 -21.55 4.00
N GLN A 85 9.63 -20.81 3.79
CA GLN A 85 10.25 -20.01 4.86
C GLN A 85 9.50 -18.69 5.09
N VAL A 86 9.05 -18.06 4.03
CA VAL A 86 8.32 -16.77 4.10
C VAL A 86 6.93 -16.96 4.69
N LEU A 87 6.25 -18.03 4.26
CA LEU A 87 4.86 -18.31 4.65
C LEU A 87 4.74 -19.18 5.92
N ALA A 88 5.88 -19.59 6.52
CA ALA A 88 5.87 -20.40 7.74
C ALA A 88 4.99 -19.74 8.83
N ASP A 89 4.07 -20.52 9.39
CA ASP A 89 3.17 -20.09 10.47
C ASP A 89 2.30 -18.85 10.17
N ALA A 90 2.19 -18.49 8.89
CA ALA A 90 1.39 -17.31 8.50
C ALA A 90 -0.10 -17.49 8.81
N GLU A 91 -0.61 -18.72 8.76
CA GLU A 91 -2.00 -19.10 9.04
C GLU A 91 -2.40 -18.95 10.52
N ILE A 92 -1.44 -18.75 11.43
CA ILE A 92 -1.70 -18.49 12.85
C ILE A 92 -2.17 -17.05 13.07
N ALA A 93 -1.76 -16.12 12.18
CA ALA A 93 -2.17 -14.74 12.26
C ALA A 93 -3.69 -14.58 12.03
N ARG A 94 -4.30 -13.60 12.70
CA ARG A 94 -5.71 -13.25 12.43
C ARG A 94 -5.89 -12.55 11.09
N LEU A 95 -4.89 -11.74 10.71
CA LEU A 95 -4.83 -11.05 9.43
C LEU A 95 -3.55 -11.42 8.67
N ILE A 96 -3.71 -11.91 7.46
CA ILE A 96 -2.63 -12.17 6.52
C ILE A 96 -2.77 -11.19 5.36
N ALA A 97 -1.85 -10.24 5.25
CA ALA A 97 -1.84 -9.23 4.20
C ALA A 97 -0.75 -9.55 3.17
N ILE A 98 -1.14 -9.98 1.97
CA ILE A 98 -0.25 -10.37 0.87
C ILE A 98 -0.23 -9.22 -0.15
N ASP A 99 0.91 -8.57 -0.30
CA ASP A 99 1.08 -7.45 -1.22
C ASP A 99 1.74 -7.88 -2.53
N ASP A 100 1.22 -7.37 -3.65
CA ASP A 100 1.72 -7.59 -5.01
C ASP A 100 1.77 -9.07 -5.42
N ILE A 101 0.65 -9.81 -5.28
CA ILE A 101 0.58 -11.27 -5.59
C ILE A 101 0.92 -11.60 -7.05
N ASP A 102 0.74 -10.67 -7.96
CA ASP A 102 1.05 -10.82 -9.38
C ASP A 102 2.56 -11.01 -9.65
N CYS A 103 3.46 -10.60 -8.75
CA CYS A 103 4.89 -10.83 -8.93
C CYS A 103 5.30 -12.31 -8.85
N VAL A 104 4.43 -13.20 -8.38
CA VAL A 104 4.66 -14.66 -8.36
C VAL A 104 3.87 -15.43 -9.43
N GLU A 105 3.24 -14.72 -10.37
CA GLU A 105 2.35 -15.31 -11.38
C GLU A 105 3.03 -16.42 -12.23
N SER A 106 4.32 -16.29 -12.52
CA SER A 106 5.10 -17.30 -13.25
C SER A 106 5.97 -18.21 -12.36
N ARG A 107 5.71 -18.26 -11.04
CA ARG A 107 6.52 -19.00 -10.06
C ARG A 107 5.71 -20.12 -9.40
N ALA A 108 5.73 -21.31 -9.98
CA ALA A 108 4.89 -22.44 -9.56
C ALA A 108 4.99 -22.77 -8.06
N GLY A 109 6.19 -22.82 -7.47
CA GLY A 109 6.36 -23.11 -6.04
C GLY A 109 5.69 -22.07 -5.13
N TRP A 110 5.74 -20.78 -5.49
CA TRP A 110 5.02 -19.73 -4.78
C TRP A 110 3.52 -19.86 -4.90
N GLN A 111 3.03 -20.21 -6.09
CA GLN A 111 1.60 -20.37 -6.33
C GLN A 111 1.00 -21.54 -5.55
N GLU A 112 1.72 -22.66 -5.48
CA GLU A 112 1.33 -23.83 -4.68
C GLU A 112 1.31 -23.52 -3.19
N ALA A 113 2.34 -22.83 -2.68
CA ALA A 113 2.43 -22.42 -1.28
C ALA A 113 1.33 -21.41 -0.90
N LEU A 114 1.05 -20.43 -1.77
CA LEU A 114 -0.05 -19.48 -1.56
C LEU A 114 -1.42 -20.16 -1.62
N PHE A 115 -1.61 -21.14 -2.50
CA PHE A 115 -2.84 -21.91 -2.53
C PHE A 115 -3.03 -22.72 -1.23
N ALA A 116 -1.95 -23.33 -0.70
CA ALA A 116 -1.98 -24.02 0.59
C ALA A 116 -2.31 -23.05 1.74
N LEU A 117 -1.66 -21.87 1.77
CA LEU A 117 -1.95 -20.83 2.75
C LEU A 117 -3.41 -20.36 2.68
N PHE A 118 -3.95 -20.19 1.48
CA PHE A 118 -5.36 -19.81 1.31
C PHE A 118 -6.31 -20.86 1.93
N ASN A 119 -6.03 -22.15 1.72
CA ASN A 119 -6.85 -23.21 2.33
C ASN A 119 -6.69 -23.22 3.86
N ALA A 120 -5.47 -23.13 4.37
CA ALA A 120 -5.20 -23.08 5.80
C ALA A 120 -5.87 -21.88 6.48
N SER A 121 -5.84 -20.69 5.86
CA SER A 121 -6.50 -19.49 6.40
C SER A 121 -8.01 -19.68 6.56
N ARG A 122 -8.66 -20.43 5.67
CA ARG A 122 -10.09 -20.76 5.80
C ARG A 122 -10.38 -21.72 6.95
N GLU A 123 -9.47 -22.64 7.25
CA GLU A 123 -9.61 -23.60 8.35
C GLU A 123 -9.39 -22.93 9.69
N THR A 124 -8.43 -21.99 9.78
CA THR A 124 -8.14 -21.25 11.01
C THR A 124 -9.08 -20.06 11.24
N GLY A 125 -9.79 -19.60 10.21
CA GLY A 125 -10.59 -18.38 10.23
C GLY A 125 -9.76 -17.10 10.06
N ALA A 126 -8.50 -17.20 9.66
CA ALA A 126 -7.65 -16.06 9.37
C ALA A 126 -8.20 -15.24 8.18
N GLN A 127 -8.17 -13.93 8.30
CA GLN A 127 -8.58 -13.03 7.23
C GLN A 127 -7.44 -12.82 6.24
N LEU A 128 -7.76 -12.84 4.95
CA LEU A 128 -6.78 -12.70 3.89
C LEU A 128 -7.04 -11.42 3.08
N LEU A 129 -6.10 -10.47 3.14
CA LEU A 129 -6.09 -9.30 2.27
C LEU A 129 -5.01 -9.46 1.22
N VAL A 130 -5.39 -9.35 -0.04
CA VAL A 130 -4.48 -9.57 -1.17
C VAL A 130 -4.49 -8.38 -2.09
N THR A 131 -3.31 -7.92 -2.53
CA THR A 131 -3.22 -6.89 -3.56
C THR A 131 -2.55 -7.38 -4.83
N ALA A 132 -2.89 -6.73 -5.95
CA ALA A 132 -2.29 -6.94 -7.27
C ALA A 132 -2.43 -5.70 -8.16
N ASP A 133 -1.74 -5.68 -9.28
CA ASP A 133 -1.95 -4.66 -10.32
C ASP A 133 -3.17 -4.97 -11.17
N ASN A 134 -3.56 -6.24 -11.29
CA ASN A 134 -4.63 -6.73 -12.15
C ASN A 134 -5.76 -7.42 -11.37
N ALA A 135 -6.95 -7.48 -11.97
CA ALA A 135 -8.06 -8.26 -11.42
C ALA A 135 -7.72 -9.77 -11.42
N PRO A 136 -8.30 -10.58 -10.50
CA PRO A 136 -7.96 -12.02 -10.40
C PRO A 136 -8.10 -12.80 -11.71
N GLN A 137 -9.09 -12.43 -12.54
CA GLN A 137 -9.34 -13.08 -13.83
C GLN A 137 -8.24 -12.78 -14.87
N GLN A 138 -7.43 -11.75 -14.65
CA GLN A 138 -6.35 -11.33 -15.53
C GLN A 138 -4.99 -11.92 -15.15
N LEU A 139 -4.90 -12.66 -14.06
CA LEU A 139 -3.73 -13.45 -13.67
C LEU A 139 -3.64 -14.71 -14.53
N LEU A 140 -3.18 -14.57 -15.78
CA LEU A 140 -3.28 -15.59 -16.80
C LEU A 140 -2.32 -16.79 -16.58
N GLU A 141 -1.16 -16.52 -15.98
CA GLU A 141 -0.15 -17.54 -15.68
C GLU A 141 -0.33 -18.16 -14.28
N ALA A 142 -1.31 -17.69 -13.51
CA ALA A 142 -1.60 -18.24 -12.19
C ALA A 142 -2.22 -19.64 -12.29
N LEU A 143 -1.92 -20.51 -11.31
CA LEU A 143 -2.59 -21.81 -11.15
C LEU A 143 -4.10 -21.61 -11.15
N PRO A 144 -4.87 -22.40 -11.93
CA PRO A 144 -6.33 -22.25 -12.04
C PRO A 144 -7.03 -22.27 -10.66
N ASP A 145 -6.55 -23.12 -9.75
CA ASP A 145 -7.12 -23.26 -8.41
C ASP A 145 -6.86 -22.01 -7.56
N LEU A 146 -5.64 -21.45 -7.57
CA LEU A 146 -5.32 -20.21 -6.87
C LEU A 146 -6.14 -19.05 -7.45
N ARG A 147 -6.20 -18.90 -8.76
CA ARG A 147 -7.01 -17.87 -9.42
C ARG A 147 -8.49 -17.99 -9.07
N SER A 148 -9.02 -19.22 -9.02
CA SER A 148 -10.41 -19.48 -8.62
C SER A 148 -10.65 -19.01 -7.17
N ARG A 149 -9.73 -19.31 -6.25
CA ARG A 149 -9.81 -18.88 -4.86
C ARG A 149 -9.77 -17.37 -4.74
N LEU A 150 -8.83 -16.70 -5.39
CA LEU A 150 -8.72 -15.25 -5.41
C LEU A 150 -9.97 -14.57 -5.98
N SER A 151 -10.55 -15.17 -7.04
CA SER A 151 -11.80 -14.67 -7.65
C SER A 151 -13.03 -14.87 -6.77
N SER A 152 -12.97 -15.75 -5.77
CA SER A 152 -14.06 -15.98 -4.81
C SER A 152 -14.11 -14.93 -3.68
N LEU A 153 -13.07 -14.12 -3.52
CA LEU A 153 -13.02 -13.02 -2.57
C LEU A 153 -13.85 -11.82 -3.07
N PRO A 154 -14.36 -10.97 -2.19
CA PRO A 154 -14.78 -9.63 -2.57
C PRO A 154 -13.65 -8.89 -3.28
N VAL A 155 -13.91 -8.46 -4.51
CA VAL A 155 -12.90 -7.82 -5.38
C VAL A 155 -13.17 -6.33 -5.47
N PHE A 156 -12.15 -5.52 -5.14
CA PHE A 156 -12.20 -4.06 -5.17
C PHE A 156 -11.14 -3.49 -6.10
N GLN A 157 -11.54 -2.54 -6.93
CA GLN A 157 -10.61 -1.78 -7.76
C GLN A 157 -10.23 -0.49 -7.07
N MET A 158 -8.93 -0.22 -6.94
CA MET A 158 -8.43 1.06 -6.45
C MET A 158 -8.60 2.14 -7.54
N PRO A 159 -9.35 3.21 -7.25
CA PRO A 159 -9.58 4.30 -8.20
C PRO A 159 -8.31 5.15 -8.37
N ARG A 160 -8.16 5.76 -9.55
CA ARG A 160 -7.07 6.71 -9.80
C ARG A 160 -7.26 7.98 -8.98
N PHE A 161 -6.16 8.63 -8.65
CA PHE A 161 -6.19 9.94 -8.02
C PHE A 161 -6.57 11.03 -9.05
N THR A 162 -7.49 11.90 -8.66
CA THR A 162 -7.84 13.13 -9.38
C THR A 162 -6.99 14.29 -8.86
N GLU A 163 -7.09 15.45 -9.49
CA GLU A 163 -6.43 16.68 -9.00
C GLU A 163 -6.92 17.08 -7.61
N ASP A 164 -8.23 16.95 -7.37
CA ASP A 164 -8.82 17.24 -6.06
C ASP A 164 -8.32 16.27 -4.98
N HIS A 165 -8.16 14.99 -5.34
CA HIS A 165 -7.57 14.00 -4.43
C HIS A 165 -6.10 14.33 -4.11
N ILE A 166 -5.33 14.82 -5.07
CA ILE A 166 -3.94 15.25 -4.83
C ILE A 166 -3.92 16.52 -3.96
N ALA A 167 -4.81 17.47 -4.16
CA ALA A 167 -4.92 18.65 -3.30
C ALA A 167 -5.28 18.27 -1.85
N ALA A 168 -6.24 17.37 -1.68
CA ALA A 168 -6.64 16.87 -0.36
C ALA A 168 -5.49 16.08 0.33
N LEU A 169 -4.75 15.27 -0.45
CA LEU A 169 -3.59 14.53 0.08
C LEU A 169 -2.44 15.46 0.47
N LEU A 170 -2.19 16.53 -0.28
CA LEU A 170 -1.23 17.57 0.08
C LEU A 170 -1.58 18.24 1.42
N ALA A 171 -2.86 18.59 1.61
CA ALA A 171 -3.33 19.16 2.87
C ALA A 171 -3.15 18.18 4.04
N LEU A 172 -3.54 16.91 3.87
CA LEU A 172 -3.40 15.87 4.89
C LEU A 172 -1.93 15.68 5.28
N ARG A 173 -1.06 15.48 4.30
CA ARG A 173 0.38 15.26 4.55
C ARG A 173 1.09 16.53 5.05
N GLY A 174 0.62 17.72 4.65
CA GLY A 174 1.11 18.99 5.20
C GLY A 174 0.85 19.08 6.71
N VAL A 175 -0.35 18.75 7.15
CA VAL A 175 -0.70 18.74 8.59
C VAL A 175 0.20 17.76 9.36
N GLU A 176 0.43 16.56 8.85
CA GLU A 176 1.33 15.59 9.50
C GLU A 176 2.78 16.07 9.61
N ALA A 177 3.27 16.74 8.56
CA ALA A 177 4.61 17.34 8.56
C ALA A 177 4.70 18.65 9.37
N GLY A 178 3.58 19.12 9.96
CA GLY A 178 3.56 20.40 10.65
C GLY A 178 3.66 21.62 9.73
N ILE A 179 3.39 21.43 8.43
CA ILE A 179 3.39 22.50 7.43
C ILE A 179 1.97 23.06 7.27
N GLU A 180 1.80 24.35 7.49
CA GLU A 180 0.54 25.02 7.17
C GLU A 180 0.48 25.29 5.65
N LEU A 181 -0.29 24.48 4.92
CA LEU A 181 -0.57 24.66 3.50
C LEU A 181 -1.92 25.33 3.33
N SER A 182 -1.96 26.54 2.78
CA SER A 182 -3.23 27.14 2.39
C SER A 182 -3.87 26.37 1.22
N GLU A 183 -5.19 26.44 1.10
CA GLU A 183 -5.94 25.81 -0.01
C GLU A 183 -5.39 26.21 -1.38
N ASP A 184 -5.04 27.50 -1.55
CA ASP A 184 -4.46 28.01 -2.80
C ASP A 184 -3.11 27.37 -3.12
N VAL A 185 -2.24 27.13 -2.10
CA VAL A 185 -0.95 26.46 -2.29
C VAL A 185 -1.17 25.00 -2.64
N ALA A 186 -2.04 24.28 -1.93
CA ALA A 186 -2.36 22.89 -2.21
C ALA A 186 -2.90 22.74 -3.64
N ARG A 187 -3.84 23.58 -4.05
CA ARG A 187 -4.41 23.60 -5.40
C ARG A 187 -3.36 23.95 -6.46
N TYR A 188 -2.50 24.95 -6.19
CA TYR A 188 -1.40 25.30 -7.10
C TYR A 188 -0.46 24.11 -7.36
N CYS A 189 -0.14 23.35 -6.30
CA CYS A 189 0.74 22.18 -6.38
C CYS A 189 0.04 20.99 -7.05
N SER A 190 -1.24 20.72 -6.76
CA SER A 190 -1.97 19.58 -7.32
C SER A 190 -2.08 19.60 -8.84
N LEU A 191 -2.14 20.80 -9.44
CA LEU A 191 -2.15 20.97 -10.90
C LEU A 191 -0.82 20.64 -11.58
N ARG A 192 0.28 20.50 -10.81
CA ARG A 192 1.65 20.35 -11.32
C ARG A 192 2.36 19.08 -10.85
N LEU A 193 1.87 18.48 -9.80
CA LEU A 193 2.40 17.21 -9.33
C LEU A 193 1.80 16.03 -10.12
N PRO A 194 2.56 14.96 -10.32
CA PRO A 194 2.02 13.70 -10.81
C PRO A 194 0.87 13.23 -9.90
N ARG A 195 -0.18 12.66 -10.52
CA ARG A 195 -1.35 12.13 -9.79
C ARG A 195 -1.03 10.81 -9.09
N HIS A 196 0.00 10.85 -8.27
CA HIS A 196 0.58 9.70 -7.61
C HIS A 196 0.93 10.04 -6.14
N PRO A 197 0.39 9.34 -5.15
CA PRO A 197 0.64 9.61 -3.72
C PRO A 197 2.10 9.72 -3.31
N ARG A 198 2.97 8.85 -3.84
CA ARG A 198 4.42 8.92 -3.53
C ARG A 198 5.05 10.27 -3.94
N ALA A 199 4.60 10.84 -5.05
CA ALA A 199 5.08 12.16 -5.47
C ALA A 199 4.68 13.25 -4.47
N VAL A 200 3.47 13.15 -3.91
CA VAL A 200 2.99 14.07 -2.86
C VAL A 200 3.82 13.94 -1.59
N VAL A 201 4.04 12.71 -1.11
CA VAL A 201 4.85 12.45 0.10
C VAL A 201 6.28 12.96 -0.08
N SER A 202 6.93 12.61 -1.20
CA SER A 202 8.28 13.10 -1.50
C SER A 202 8.34 14.63 -1.58
N PHE A 203 7.34 15.25 -2.21
CA PHE A 203 7.24 16.70 -2.33
C PHE A 203 7.08 17.36 -0.96
N ILE A 204 6.20 16.88 -0.10
CA ILE A 204 5.98 17.41 1.25
C ILE A 204 7.24 17.30 2.08
N ASN A 205 7.93 16.15 2.08
CA ASN A 205 9.15 15.94 2.84
C ASN A 205 10.27 16.92 2.41
N GLN A 206 10.42 17.15 1.11
CA GLN A 206 11.40 18.13 0.60
C GLN A 206 11.00 19.57 0.92
N LEU A 207 9.71 19.88 0.84
CA LEU A 207 9.16 21.19 1.14
C LEU A 207 9.35 21.55 2.63
N ASP A 208 9.14 20.58 3.52
CA ASP A 208 9.38 20.71 4.96
C ASP A 208 10.85 21.06 5.24
N GLN A 209 11.77 20.25 4.72
CA GLN A 209 13.20 20.48 4.89
C GLN A 209 13.62 21.89 4.44
N LEU A 210 13.12 22.35 3.28
CA LEU A 210 13.44 23.67 2.76
C LEU A 210 12.80 24.79 3.58
N SER A 211 11.55 24.64 4.01
CA SER A 211 10.84 25.59 4.86
C SER A 211 11.57 25.80 6.18
N LEU A 212 11.95 24.71 6.84
CA LEU A 212 12.74 24.73 8.08
C LEU A 212 14.12 25.37 7.89
N ALA A 213 14.85 24.98 6.84
CA ALA A 213 16.19 25.50 6.57
C ALA A 213 16.17 27.01 6.29
N GLN A 214 15.17 27.50 5.58
CA GLN A 214 15.05 28.93 5.24
C GLN A 214 14.22 29.73 6.25
N ARG A 215 13.59 29.07 7.21
CA ARG A 215 12.67 29.69 8.20
C ARG A 215 11.59 30.54 7.53
N ARG A 216 11.01 30.02 6.45
CA ARG A 216 9.99 30.69 5.64
C ARG A 216 8.72 29.88 5.60
N ALA A 217 7.57 30.57 5.69
CA ALA A 217 6.27 29.97 5.46
C ALA A 217 6.11 29.47 4.01
N VAL A 218 5.37 28.38 3.85
CA VAL A 218 5.11 27.80 2.53
C VAL A 218 4.03 28.61 1.82
N THR A 219 4.44 29.35 0.80
CA THR A 219 3.59 30.17 -0.06
C THR A 219 3.81 29.79 -1.52
N ILE A 220 2.91 30.21 -2.43
CA ILE A 220 3.10 29.97 -3.88
C ILE A 220 4.45 30.52 -4.39
N PRO A 221 4.88 31.75 -4.05
CA PRO A 221 6.22 32.23 -4.40
C PRO A 221 7.34 31.32 -3.88
N PHE A 222 7.27 30.88 -2.61
CA PHE A 222 8.25 29.97 -2.02
C PHE A 222 8.33 28.64 -2.79
N VAL A 223 7.19 28.02 -3.10
CA VAL A 223 7.13 26.78 -3.88
C VAL A 223 7.72 26.97 -5.30
N ARG A 224 7.47 28.10 -5.94
CA ARG A 224 8.05 28.43 -7.25
C ARG A 224 9.56 28.58 -7.21
N GLU A 225 10.07 29.29 -6.21
CA GLU A 225 11.50 29.53 -5.99
C GLU A 225 12.24 28.22 -5.64
N SER A 226 11.62 27.30 -4.92
CA SER A 226 12.23 26.03 -4.54
C SER A 226 12.59 25.13 -5.72
N GLY A 227 11.91 25.25 -6.86
CA GLY A 227 12.11 24.43 -8.04
C GLY A 227 11.63 22.99 -7.92
N LEU A 228 11.08 22.56 -6.77
CA LEU A 228 10.66 21.16 -6.49
C LEU A 228 9.62 20.63 -7.48
N LEU A 229 8.69 21.47 -7.94
CA LEU A 229 7.68 21.05 -8.91
C LEU A 229 8.27 20.66 -10.28
N ARG A 230 9.41 21.27 -10.68
CA ARG A 230 10.07 20.91 -11.94
C ARG A 230 10.79 19.57 -11.86
N GLN A 231 11.22 19.17 -10.66
CA GLN A 231 11.90 17.88 -10.43
C GLN A 231 10.90 16.72 -10.34
N ALA A 232 9.64 17.00 -10.03
CA ALA A 232 8.59 16.01 -9.94
C ALA A 232 7.98 15.61 -11.31
N GLU A 233 8.26 16.37 -12.38
CA GLU A 233 7.78 16.12 -13.74
C GLU A 233 8.68 15.18 -14.56
N GLY A 234 9.88 14.84 -14.09
CA GLY A 234 10.90 14.01 -14.77
C GLY A 234 11.09 12.67 -14.10
#